data_0ab74840bec68bcfd9d778761d3f67b7
#
_entry.id   0ab74840bec68bcfd9d778761d3f67b7
#
_cell.length_a   1.000
_cell.length_b   1.000
_cell.length_c   1.000
_cell.angle_alpha   90.00
_cell.angle_beta   90.00
_cell.angle_gamma   90.00
#
_symmetry.space_group_name_H-M   'P 1'
#
loop_
_entity.id
_entity.type
_entity.pdbx_description
1 polymer ?
#
loop_
_entity_poly.entity_id
_entity_poly.type
_entity_poly.pdbx_seq_one_letter_code
_entity_poly.pdbx_strand_id
1 'polypeptide(L)'
;MMNFVFQNRHYDLSAGSLMGVLNVTPDSFSDGGAYLDCGVAVARAQEMRDQGASIIDIGGESTRPGSLPISTDEELARITEIAEILLEQEFCISIDSNKIEVQKSLLEKGVPIINDVFGGSEALFSLAEKHQAGLVLMHTSGTPAEMMEKTQYVDVVKEVRDFFEETFVRACRYKIPRIWFDPGIGFGKTLSQNLALMSNLKALKSPHWGLLLGASRKSWIGKAHQGLVNQRLGGSIAAAIYAIEQGVDLLRVHDVFETDQALEIYRQLKQKD
;
A
#
# COMPACT_ATOMS: atom_id res chain seq x y z
N MET A 1 0.07 -12.30 16.74
CA MET A 1 -0.51 -10.95 16.58
C MET A 1 0.63 -10.04 16.19
N MET A 2 0.52 -9.32 15.08
CA MET A 2 1.53 -8.34 14.68
C MET A 2 1.09 -6.98 15.19
N ASN A 3 1.50 -6.64 16.42
CA ASN A 3 1.25 -5.31 16.95
C ASN A 3 2.29 -4.34 16.40
N PHE A 4 1.85 -3.28 15.79
CA PHE A 4 2.68 -2.14 15.44
C PHE A 4 2.50 -1.06 16.51
N VAL A 5 3.60 -0.56 17.07
CA VAL A 5 3.58 0.47 18.12
C VAL A 5 4.25 1.72 17.59
N PHE A 6 3.54 2.84 17.66
CA PHE A 6 4.05 4.15 17.28
C PHE A 6 3.64 5.19 18.32
N GLN A 7 4.58 5.94 18.88
CA GLN A 7 4.35 6.99 19.90
C GLN A 7 3.38 6.56 21.01
N ASN A 8 3.60 5.36 21.62
CA ASN A 8 2.76 4.75 22.65
C ASN A 8 1.34 4.34 22.20
N ARG A 9 0.98 4.47 20.92
CA ARG A 9 -0.25 3.92 20.36
C ARG A 9 0.01 2.52 19.84
N HIS A 10 -0.91 1.61 20.16
CA HIS A 10 -0.88 0.23 19.68
C HIS A 10 -1.86 0.07 18.53
N TYR A 11 -1.35 -0.32 17.37
CA TYR A 11 -2.16 -0.67 16.21
C TYR A 11 -2.17 -2.19 16.07
N ASP A 12 -3.35 -2.80 16.17
CA ASP A 12 -3.50 -4.24 15.92
C ASP A 12 -3.56 -4.46 14.40
N LEU A 13 -2.43 -4.82 13.84
CA LEU A 13 -2.28 -5.16 12.42
C LEU A 13 -2.12 -6.69 12.30
N SER A 14 -3.18 -7.41 12.63
CA SER A 14 -3.24 -8.86 12.47
C SER A 14 -3.19 -9.27 11.00
N ALA A 15 -2.85 -10.55 10.74
CA ALA A 15 -2.83 -11.07 9.38
C ALA A 15 -4.18 -10.85 8.68
N GLY A 16 -4.14 -10.18 7.53
CA GLY A 16 -5.33 -9.81 6.77
C GLY A 16 -5.95 -8.48 7.15
N SER A 17 -5.23 -7.61 7.86
CA SER A 17 -5.67 -6.23 8.09
C SER A 17 -5.78 -5.48 6.77
N LEU A 18 -6.78 -4.59 6.68
CA LEU A 18 -7.05 -3.82 5.47
C LEU A 18 -6.42 -2.43 5.55
N MET A 19 -5.73 -2.06 4.47
CA MET A 19 -5.23 -0.72 4.19
C MET A 19 -6.11 -0.12 3.09
N GLY A 20 -7.00 0.80 3.46
CA GLY A 20 -7.91 1.48 2.54
C GLY A 20 -7.20 2.57 1.74
N VAL A 21 -7.36 2.58 0.42
CA VAL A 21 -6.73 3.56 -0.49
C VAL A 21 -7.53 4.85 -0.52
N LEU A 22 -6.93 5.96 -0.09
CA LEU A 22 -7.48 7.31 -0.18
C LEU A 22 -6.65 8.15 -1.16
N ASN A 23 -7.04 8.15 -2.44
CA ASN A 23 -6.38 8.98 -3.45
C ASN A 23 -6.95 10.41 -3.41
N VAL A 24 -6.06 11.38 -3.17
CA VAL A 24 -6.37 12.80 -3.12
C VAL A 24 -5.87 13.45 -4.41
N THR A 25 -6.44 13.02 -5.55
CA THR A 25 -6.11 13.54 -6.88
C THR A 25 -7.35 14.19 -7.52
N PRO A 26 -7.19 15.20 -8.40
CA PRO A 26 -8.32 15.90 -9.03
C PRO A 26 -9.33 14.96 -9.72
N ASP A 27 -8.87 13.85 -10.28
CA ASP A 27 -9.73 12.86 -10.96
C ASP A 27 -10.51 11.95 -10.01
N SER A 28 -10.14 11.92 -8.72
CA SER A 28 -10.76 11.01 -7.74
C SER A 28 -12.10 11.52 -7.22
N PHE A 29 -12.41 12.81 -7.43
CA PHE A 29 -13.62 13.50 -6.95
C PHE A 29 -14.14 14.42 -8.05
N SER A 30 -14.77 13.85 -9.06
CA SER A 30 -15.02 14.40 -10.39
C SER A 30 -16.12 15.46 -10.53
N ASP A 31 -16.54 16.19 -9.49
CA ASP A 31 -17.61 17.19 -9.60
C ASP A 31 -17.24 18.63 -9.19
N GLY A 32 -16.04 19.07 -9.48
CA GLY A 32 -15.81 20.51 -9.54
C GLY A 32 -14.74 21.11 -8.64
N GLY A 33 -13.69 21.54 -9.26
CA GLY A 33 -12.84 22.59 -8.76
C GLY A 33 -11.49 22.13 -8.18
N ALA A 34 -10.51 23.00 -8.32
CA ALA A 34 -9.08 22.82 -8.02
C ALA A 34 -8.74 22.63 -6.52
N TYR A 35 -9.70 22.52 -5.65
CA TYR A 35 -9.55 22.19 -4.24
C TYR A 35 -10.43 20.98 -3.95
N LEU A 36 -9.81 19.84 -3.77
CA LEU A 36 -10.46 18.70 -3.13
C LEU A 36 -11.03 19.18 -1.80
N ASP A 37 -12.33 18.98 -1.62
CA ASP A 37 -12.96 19.25 -0.33
C ASP A 37 -12.33 18.31 0.71
N CYS A 38 -11.48 18.86 1.57
CA CYS A 38 -10.85 18.10 2.66
C CYS A 38 -11.89 17.34 3.48
N GLY A 39 -13.07 17.92 3.66
CA GLY A 39 -14.20 17.28 4.33
C GLY A 39 -14.65 15.98 3.65
N VAL A 40 -14.68 15.94 2.32
CA VAL A 40 -15.05 14.72 1.56
C VAL A 40 -13.99 13.62 1.75
N ALA A 41 -12.70 13.98 1.72
CA ALA A 41 -11.62 13.02 1.94
C ALA A 41 -11.65 12.46 3.37
N VAL A 42 -11.85 13.30 4.37
CA VAL A 42 -11.98 12.91 5.78
C VAL A 42 -13.22 12.02 5.99
N ALA A 43 -14.37 12.38 5.41
CA ALA A 43 -15.58 11.55 5.48
C ALA A 43 -15.37 10.18 4.83
N ARG A 44 -14.66 10.13 3.69
CA ARG A 44 -14.31 8.85 3.03
C ARG A 44 -13.37 8.00 3.89
N ALA A 45 -12.37 8.62 4.54
CA ALA A 45 -11.50 7.91 5.49
C ALA A 45 -12.30 7.33 6.67
N GLN A 46 -13.26 8.11 7.22
CA GLN A 46 -14.15 7.65 8.27
C GLN A 46 -14.99 6.46 7.82
N GLU A 47 -15.60 6.56 6.63
CA GLU A 47 -16.36 5.46 6.04
C GLU A 47 -15.52 4.19 5.90
N MET A 48 -14.29 4.29 5.37
CA MET A 48 -13.38 3.15 5.25
C MET A 48 -13.02 2.53 6.60
N ARG A 49 -12.81 3.34 7.64
CA ARG A 49 -12.57 2.86 9.01
C ARG A 49 -13.78 2.08 9.53
N ASP A 50 -14.97 2.63 9.36
CA ASP A 50 -16.23 1.99 9.81
C ASP A 50 -16.52 0.70 9.02
N GLN A 51 -15.99 0.59 7.79
CA GLN A 51 -16.04 -0.60 6.94
C GLN A 51 -14.96 -1.65 7.28
N GLY A 52 -14.06 -1.39 8.24
CA GLY A 52 -13.05 -2.35 8.70
C GLY A 52 -11.60 -2.05 8.25
N ALA A 53 -11.32 -0.90 7.65
CA ALA A 53 -9.93 -0.53 7.36
C ALA A 53 -9.16 -0.24 8.66
N SER A 54 -8.04 -0.92 8.84
CA SER A 54 -7.11 -0.69 9.97
C SER A 54 -6.13 0.45 9.69
N ILE A 55 -5.84 0.73 8.42
CA ILE A 55 -4.94 1.78 7.96
C ILE A 55 -5.63 2.54 6.82
N ILE A 56 -5.47 3.86 6.79
CA ILE A 56 -5.85 4.69 5.65
C ILE A 56 -4.58 5.15 4.94
N ASP A 57 -4.41 4.76 3.67
CA ASP A 57 -3.23 5.08 2.86
C ASP A 57 -3.54 6.27 1.94
N ILE A 58 -2.94 7.42 2.26
CA ILE A 58 -3.22 8.72 1.64
C ILE A 58 -2.19 8.97 0.54
N GLY A 59 -2.64 9.12 -0.70
CA GLY A 59 -1.79 9.45 -1.84
C GLY A 59 -2.21 10.76 -2.51
N GLY A 60 -1.27 11.72 -2.62
CA GLY A 60 -1.49 13.01 -3.29
C GLY A 60 -1.12 13.00 -4.77
N GLU A 61 -0.34 12.02 -5.20
CA GLU A 61 0.12 11.83 -6.57
C GLU A 61 -0.34 10.49 -7.13
N SER A 62 -0.68 10.45 -8.41
CA SER A 62 -1.02 9.18 -9.08
C SER A 62 0.27 8.44 -9.46
N THR A 63 0.43 7.22 -8.97
CA THR A 63 1.53 6.32 -9.34
C THR A 63 1.16 5.38 -10.50
N ARG A 64 0.03 5.62 -11.18
CA ARG A 64 -0.42 4.82 -12.33
C ARG A 64 0.53 4.99 -13.52
N PRO A 65 0.71 3.95 -14.36
CA PRO A 65 1.48 4.08 -15.60
C PRO A 65 1.03 5.26 -16.44
N GLY A 66 1.98 6.12 -16.83
CA GLY A 66 1.72 7.30 -17.68
C GLY A 66 1.21 8.54 -16.92
N SER A 67 1.07 8.52 -15.59
CA SER A 67 0.79 9.73 -14.83
C SER A 67 1.98 10.71 -14.86
N LEU A 68 1.68 12.00 -14.91
CA LEU A 68 2.69 13.05 -14.80
C LEU A 68 2.99 13.32 -13.32
N PRO A 69 4.28 13.51 -12.97
CA PRO A 69 4.65 13.88 -11.61
C PRO A 69 4.17 15.30 -11.30
N ILE A 70 3.80 15.52 -10.04
CA ILE A 70 3.49 16.86 -9.50
C ILE A 70 4.64 17.36 -8.63
N SER A 71 4.64 18.67 -8.31
CA SER A 71 5.64 19.24 -7.40
C SER A 71 5.45 18.75 -5.96
N THR A 72 6.51 18.84 -5.16
CA THR A 72 6.45 18.56 -3.71
C THR A 72 5.42 19.44 -3.01
N ASP A 73 5.41 20.74 -3.33
CA ASP A 73 4.50 21.71 -2.72
C ASP A 73 3.04 21.39 -3.05
N GLU A 74 2.77 20.97 -4.29
CA GLU A 74 1.43 20.57 -4.71
C GLU A 74 0.97 19.29 -4.00
N GLU A 75 1.85 18.30 -3.87
CA GLU A 75 1.53 17.07 -3.15
C GLU A 75 1.24 17.35 -1.68
N LEU A 76 2.11 18.14 -1.00
CA LEU A 76 1.90 18.56 0.38
C LEU A 76 0.60 19.35 0.55
N ALA A 77 0.30 20.27 -0.36
CA ALA A 77 -0.95 21.04 -0.31
C ALA A 77 -2.20 20.17 -0.37
N ARG A 78 -2.13 19.04 -1.09
CA ARG A 78 -3.25 18.11 -1.21
C ARG A 78 -3.49 17.28 0.05
N ILE A 79 -2.42 16.81 0.72
CA ILE A 79 -2.53 15.73 1.72
C ILE A 79 -2.28 16.17 3.15
N THR A 80 -1.61 17.32 3.39
CA THR A 80 -1.17 17.69 4.74
C THR A 80 -2.35 17.90 5.69
N GLU A 81 -3.32 18.73 5.30
CA GLU A 81 -4.47 19.06 6.14
C GLU A 81 -5.30 17.80 6.45
N ILE A 82 -5.51 16.93 5.45
CA ILE A 82 -6.22 15.67 5.64
C ILE A 82 -5.47 14.78 6.63
N ALA A 83 -4.15 14.65 6.49
CA ALA A 83 -3.34 13.84 7.39
C ALA A 83 -3.40 14.36 8.83
N GLU A 84 -3.31 15.66 9.04
CA GLU A 84 -3.40 16.29 10.38
C GLU A 84 -4.77 16.02 11.03
N ILE A 85 -5.88 16.22 10.32
CA ILE A 85 -7.23 15.95 10.83
C ILE A 85 -7.38 14.46 11.19
N LEU A 86 -6.91 13.54 10.34
CA LEU A 86 -7.02 12.12 10.62
C LEU A 86 -6.14 11.67 11.79
N LEU A 87 -4.96 12.27 11.97
CA LEU A 87 -4.12 12.04 13.14
C LEU A 87 -4.77 12.51 14.45
N GLU A 88 -5.43 13.69 14.44
CA GLU A 88 -6.19 14.21 15.58
C GLU A 88 -7.37 13.28 15.94
N GLN A 89 -7.98 12.64 14.94
CA GLN A 89 -9.05 11.65 15.11
C GLN A 89 -8.54 10.22 15.38
N GLU A 90 -7.25 10.08 15.68
CA GLU A 90 -6.59 8.82 16.06
C GLU A 90 -6.62 7.72 15.00
N PHE A 91 -6.65 8.09 13.72
CA PHE A 91 -6.47 7.11 12.65
C PHE A 91 -5.03 6.58 12.59
N CYS A 92 -4.87 5.30 12.25
CA CYS A 92 -3.62 4.82 11.70
C CYS A 92 -3.55 5.20 10.23
N ILE A 93 -2.66 6.10 9.87
CA ILE A 93 -2.50 6.53 8.48
C ILE A 93 -1.16 6.14 7.91
N SER A 94 -1.12 5.94 6.61
CA SER A 94 0.07 5.75 5.78
C SER A 94 0.10 6.84 4.72
N ILE A 95 1.29 7.27 4.32
CA ILE A 95 1.47 8.21 3.20
C ILE A 95 2.10 7.50 2.03
N ASP A 96 1.37 7.44 0.91
CA ASP A 96 1.84 6.93 -0.39
C ASP A 96 2.55 8.06 -1.14
N SER A 97 3.86 8.16 -0.91
CA SER A 97 4.74 9.14 -1.56
C SER A 97 6.17 8.63 -1.65
N ASN A 98 6.84 8.97 -2.77
CA ASN A 98 8.25 8.68 -3.01
C ASN A 98 9.17 9.90 -2.86
N LYS A 99 8.61 11.08 -2.56
CA LYS A 99 9.38 12.31 -2.39
C LYS A 99 9.84 12.44 -0.94
N ILE A 100 11.14 12.47 -0.73
CA ILE A 100 11.75 12.51 0.60
C ILE A 100 11.31 13.73 1.42
N GLU A 101 11.06 14.86 0.75
CA GLU A 101 10.59 16.09 1.38
C GLU A 101 9.15 15.94 1.90
N VAL A 102 8.27 15.25 1.14
CA VAL A 102 6.90 14.94 1.55
C VAL A 102 6.92 13.97 2.73
N GLN A 103 7.68 12.87 2.59
CA GLN A 103 7.85 11.86 3.64
C GLN A 103 8.35 12.51 4.94
N LYS A 104 9.38 13.36 4.86
CA LYS A 104 9.94 14.08 6.01
C LYS A 104 8.91 15.00 6.66
N SER A 105 8.24 15.83 5.87
CA SER A 105 7.24 16.78 6.38
C SER A 105 6.13 16.08 7.16
N LEU A 106 5.63 14.96 6.66
CA LEU A 106 4.52 14.25 7.29
C LEU A 106 4.96 13.35 8.47
N LEU A 107 6.19 12.83 8.44
CA LEU A 107 6.79 12.17 9.61
C LEU A 107 6.98 13.16 10.79
N GLU A 108 7.40 14.40 10.50
CA GLU A 108 7.50 15.47 11.51
C GLU A 108 6.15 15.85 12.13
N LYS A 109 5.04 15.60 11.44
CA LYS A 109 3.66 15.77 11.93
C LYS A 109 3.12 14.55 12.70
N GLY A 110 3.88 13.45 12.73
CA GLY A 110 3.52 12.25 13.50
C GLY A 110 2.78 11.18 12.69
N VAL A 111 2.98 11.15 11.38
CA VAL A 111 2.48 10.04 10.52
C VAL A 111 3.19 8.74 10.92
N PRO A 112 2.44 7.64 11.20
CA PRO A 112 3.03 6.41 11.68
C PRO A 112 3.67 5.54 10.59
N ILE A 113 3.25 5.64 9.33
CA ILE A 113 3.70 4.74 8.25
C ILE A 113 3.97 5.55 6.97
N ILE A 114 5.06 5.22 6.29
CA ILE A 114 5.33 5.66 4.91
C ILE A 114 5.23 4.46 3.97
N ASN A 115 4.51 4.63 2.88
CA ASN A 115 4.39 3.67 1.79
C ASN A 115 5.19 4.21 0.59
N ASP A 116 6.36 3.61 0.34
CA ASP A 116 7.27 4.02 -0.73
C ASP A 116 7.25 3.00 -1.87
N VAL A 117 6.74 3.43 -3.01
CA VAL A 117 6.63 2.59 -4.22
C VAL A 117 7.97 2.36 -4.95
N PHE A 118 9.06 2.99 -4.51
CA PHE A 118 10.42 2.81 -5.09
C PHE A 118 11.37 2.00 -4.21
N GLY A 119 10.87 1.37 -3.14
CA GLY A 119 11.64 0.40 -2.36
C GLY A 119 12.62 1.00 -1.36
N GLY A 120 12.46 2.27 -1.03
CA GLY A 120 13.21 2.93 0.03
C GLY A 120 14.61 3.41 -0.34
N SER A 121 15.07 4.39 0.41
CA SER A 121 16.40 4.99 0.32
C SER A 121 17.04 5.06 1.71
N GLU A 122 18.37 5.24 1.78
CA GLU A 122 19.08 5.44 3.05
C GLU A 122 18.54 6.69 3.79
N ALA A 123 18.12 7.72 3.04
CA ALA A 123 17.52 8.91 3.61
C ALA A 123 16.16 8.60 4.27
N LEU A 124 15.30 7.80 3.61
CA LEU A 124 14.03 7.35 4.18
C LEU A 124 14.25 6.45 5.40
N PHE A 125 15.22 5.52 5.36
CA PHE A 125 15.51 4.65 6.50
C PHE A 125 15.97 5.45 7.72
N SER A 126 16.80 6.48 7.53
CA SER A 126 17.21 7.40 8.60
C SER A 126 16.04 8.20 9.16
N LEU A 127 15.12 8.68 8.31
CA LEU A 127 13.91 9.36 8.77
C LEU A 127 12.98 8.40 9.53
N ALA A 128 12.77 7.19 9.05
CA ALA A 128 11.93 6.20 9.72
C ALA A 128 12.49 5.81 11.09
N GLU A 129 13.82 5.64 11.23
CA GLU A 129 14.46 5.45 12.52
C GLU A 129 14.24 6.64 13.46
N LYS A 130 14.52 7.87 12.96
CA LYS A 130 14.39 9.10 13.76
C LYS A 130 12.98 9.29 14.31
N HIS A 131 11.97 9.02 13.49
CA HIS A 131 10.56 9.21 13.84
C HIS A 131 9.89 7.94 14.36
N GLN A 132 10.61 6.80 14.43
CA GLN A 132 10.11 5.48 14.82
C GLN A 132 8.90 5.03 13.99
N ALA A 133 8.90 5.36 12.69
CA ALA A 133 7.82 5.05 11.76
C ALA A 133 8.01 3.68 11.09
N GLY A 134 6.89 3.03 10.74
CA GLY A 134 6.88 1.84 9.91
C GLY A 134 7.05 2.19 8.42
N LEU A 135 7.55 1.22 7.64
CA LEU A 135 7.73 1.38 6.20
C LEU A 135 7.01 0.27 5.44
N VAL A 136 6.32 0.66 4.38
CA VAL A 136 5.93 -0.23 3.28
C VAL A 136 6.86 0.08 2.10
N LEU A 137 7.56 -0.94 1.60
CA LEU A 137 8.56 -0.83 0.55
C LEU A 137 8.16 -1.72 -0.63
N MET A 138 7.84 -1.11 -1.77
CA MET A 138 7.36 -1.85 -2.93
C MET A 138 8.48 -2.13 -3.94
N HIS A 139 8.46 -3.31 -4.54
CA HIS A 139 9.29 -3.64 -5.69
C HIS A 139 8.70 -3.08 -6.99
N THR A 140 9.49 -2.29 -7.70
CA THR A 140 9.19 -1.82 -9.06
C THR A 140 10.41 -1.91 -9.96
N SER A 141 10.23 -2.08 -11.27
CA SER A 141 11.34 -2.14 -12.24
C SER A 141 11.78 -0.76 -12.75
N GLY A 142 11.15 0.33 -12.31
CA GLY A 142 11.48 1.69 -12.75
C GLY A 142 10.39 2.71 -12.42
N THR A 143 10.53 3.91 -12.95
CA THR A 143 9.53 4.98 -12.79
C THR A 143 8.21 4.63 -13.48
N PRO A 144 7.07 5.25 -13.12
CA PRO A 144 5.78 5.04 -13.80
C PRO A 144 5.83 5.21 -15.32
N ALA A 145 6.72 6.08 -15.83
CA ALA A 145 6.91 6.30 -17.26
C ALA A 145 7.66 5.14 -17.95
N GLU A 146 8.61 4.49 -17.26
CA GLU A 146 9.53 3.51 -17.86
C GLU A 146 9.22 2.06 -17.48
N MET A 147 8.49 1.82 -16.40
CA MET A 147 8.32 0.48 -15.82
C MET A 147 7.70 -0.53 -16.77
N MET A 148 6.88 -0.10 -17.73
CA MET A 148 6.27 -1.01 -18.71
C MET A 148 7.26 -1.46 -19.80
N GLU A 149 8.38 -0.75 -19.97
CA GLU A 149 9.45 -1.12 -20.91
C GLU A 149 10.47 -2.04 -20.25
N LYS A 150 10.56 -2.03 -18.90
CA LYS A 150 11.51 -2.78 -18.08
C LYS A 150 10.86 -4.03 -17.45
N THR A 151 10.23 -4.87 -18.29
CA THR A 151 9.56 -6.11 -17.83
C THR A 151 10.42 -7.38 -18.03
N GLN A 152 11.73 -7.22 -18.19
CA GLN A 152 12.63 -8.35 -18.46
C GLN A 152 13.12 -8.96 -17.15
N TYR A 153 12.40 -9.99 -16.68
CA TYR A 153 12.80 -10.84 -15.57
C TYR A 153 13.16 -12.23 -16.09
N VAL A 154 14.22 -12.82 -15.57
CA VAL A 154 14.53 -14.24 -15.79
C VAL A 154 13.67 -15.11 -14.88
N ASP A 155 13.61 -14.75 -13.60
CA ASP A 155 12.74 -15.33 -12.58
C ASP A 155 12.19 -14.22 -11.69
N VAL A 156 10.97 -13.77 -11.99
CA VAL A 156 10.36 -12.63 -11.30
C VAL A 156 10.16 -12.91 -9.79
N VAL A 157 9.90 -14.15 -9.39
CA VAL A 157 9.69 -14.49 -7.97
C VAL A 157 11.01 -14.41 -7.21
N LYS A 158 12.08 -14.98 -7.79
CA LYS A 158 13.41 -14.92 -7.20
C LYS A 158 13.92 -13.48 -7.15
N GLU A 159 13.81 -12.72 -8.23
CA GLU A 159 14.30 -11.34 -8.30
C GLU A 159 13.58 -10.40 -7.32
N VAL A 160 12.25 -10.56 -7.15
CA VAL A 160 11.49 -9.81 -6.13
C VAL A 160 11.91 -10.22 -4.72
N ARG A 161 12.16 -11.51 -4.48
CA ARG A 161 12.66 -11.99 -3.19
C ARG A 161 14.06 -11.46 -2.89
N ASP A 162 14.97 -11.53 -3.85
CA ASP A 162 16.34 -11.00 -3.71
C ASP A 162 16.30 -9.50 -3.37
N PHE A 163 15.44 -8.72 -4.05
CA PHE A 163 15.22 -7.31 -3.74
C PHE A 163 14.73 -7.09 -2.28
N PHE A 164 13.82 -7.92 -1.78
CA PHE A 164 13.36 -7.82 -0.39
C PHE A 164 14.51 -8.09 0.59
N GLU A 165 15.30 -9.14 0.34
CA GLU A 165 16.44 -9.51 1.17
C GLU A 165 17.52 -8.43 1.18
N GLU A 166 17.92 -7.92 0.02
CA GLU A 166 18.93 -6.86 -0.12
C GLU A 166 18.47 -5.56 0.54
N THR A 167 17.21 -5.16 0.31
CA THR A 167 16.64 -3.95 0.91
C THR A 167 16.53 -4.09 2.42
N PHE A 168 16.10 -5.27 2.92
CA PHE A 168 16.05 -5.54 4.34
C PHE A 168 17.42 -5.47 5.01
N VAL A 169 18.46 -6.04 4.39
CA VAL A 169 19.86 -5.95 4.89
C VAL A 169 20.33 -4.50 5.00
N ARG A 170 19.96 -3.63 4.04
CA ARG A 170 20.24 -2.19 4.11
C ARG A 170 19.48 -1.54 5.26
N ALA A 171 18.18 -1.80 5.35
CA ALA A 171 17.29 -1.22 6.36
C ALA A 171 17.62 -1.67 7.80
N CYS A 172 18.17 -2.88 7.99
CA CYS A 172 18.61 -3.39 9.31
C CYS A 172 19.72 -2.59 9.98
N ARG A 173 20.39 -1.67 9.25
CA ARG A 173 21.34 -0.73 9.85
C ARG A 173 20.64 0.36 10.67
N TYR A 174 19.33 0.46 10.56
CA TYR A 174 18.44 1.42 11.19
C TYR A 174 17.45 0.71 12.10
N LYS A 175 17.07 1.34 13.21
CA LYS A 175 16.09 0.80 14.16
C LYS A 175 14.66 1.11 13.74
N ILE A 176 14.28 0.65 12.55
CA ILE A 176 12.93 0.82 12.00
C ILE A 176 11.98 -0.16 12.71
N PRO A 177 10.87 0.31 13.33
CA PRO A 177 9.99 -0.54 14.14
C PRO A 177 9.36 -1.68 13.37
N ARG A 178 8.98 -1.43 12.11
CA ARG A 178 8.34 -2.42 11.24
C ARG A 178 8.57 -2.12 9.77
N ILE A 179 8.81 -3.17 8.99
CA ILE A 179 8.89 -3.11 7.53
C ILE A 179 7.91 -4.12 6.95
N TRP A 180 7.13 -3.68 5.95
CA TRP A 180 6.35 -4.52 5.07
C TRP A 180 6.88 -4.38 3.65
N PHE A 181 6.96 -5.48 2.92
CA PHE A 181 7.29 -5.47 1.50
C PHE A 181 6.05 -5.74 0.65
N ASP A 182 5.92 -5.01 -0.48
CA ASP A 182 4.92 -5.26 -1.52
C ASP A 182 5.62 -5.77 -2.78
N PRO A 183 5.22 -6.92 -3.35
CA PRO A 183 5.80 -7.46 -4.59
C PRO A 183 5.52 -6.58 -5.82
N GLY A 184 4.71 -5.53 -5.70
CA GLY A 184 4.43 -4.58 -6.77
C GLY A 184 3.65 -5.20 -7.92
N ILE A 185 2.56 -5.89 -7.63
CA ILE A 185 1.65 -6.42 -8.65
C ILE A 185 1.16 -5.28 -9.56
N GLY A 186 1.34 -5.43 -10.88
CA GLY A 186 0.94 -4.43 -11.88
C GLY A 186 1.96 -3.33 -12.14
N PHE A 187 3.10 -3.31 -11.43
CA PHE A 187 4.19 -2.35 -11.62
C PHE A 187 5.36 -3.01 -12.35
N GLY A 188 5.54 -2.66 -13.65
CA GLY A 188 6.63 -3.17 -14.47
C GLY A 188 6.64 -4.69 -14.64
N LYS A 189 5.47 -5.32 -14.74
CA LYS A 189 5.33 -6.77 -14.85
C LYS A 189 4.25 -7.15 -15.86
N THR A 190 4.53 -8.17 -16.66
CA THR A 190 3.56 -8.77 -17.60
C THR A 190 2.46 -9.51 -16.83
N LEU A 191 1.39 -9.93 -17.52
CA LEU A 191 0.34 -10.73 -16.90
C LEU A 191 0.89 -12.05 -16.32
N SER A 192 1.73 -12.76 -17.07
CA SER A 192 2.32 -14.03 -16.61
C SER A 192 3.20 -13.86 -15.37
N GLN A 193 3.98 -12.76 -15.31
CA GLN A 193 4.80 -12.44 -14.15
C GLN A 193 3.96 -12.07 -12.93
N ASN A 194 2.88 -11.31 -13.11
CA ASN A 194 1.94 -11.02 -12.01
C ASN A 194 1.28 -12.30 -11.48
N LEU A 195 0.85 -13.21 -12.36
CA LEU A 195 0.29 -14.51 -11.96
C LEU A 195 1.33 -15.39 -11.25
N ALA A 196 2.59 -15.40 -11.73
CA ALA A 196 3.67 -16.11 -11.07
C ALA A 196 3.93 -15.60 -9.65
N LEU A 197 3.97 -14.28 -9.44
CA LEU A 197 4.11 -13.68 -8.10
C LEU A 197 2.91 -14.02 -7.22
N MET A 198 1.68 -13.86 -7.72
CA MET A 198 0.47 -14.22 -6.97
C MET A 198 0.48 -15.68 -6.52
N SER A 199 0.86 -16.60 -7.40
CA SER A 199 0.92 -18.04 -7.09
C SER A 199 2.04 -18.40 -6.11
N ASN A 200 3.02 -17.52 -5.91
CA ASN A 200 4.19 -17.77 -5.06
C ASN A 200 4.34 -16.77 -3.89
N LEU A 201 3.25 -16.13 -3.45
CA LEU A 201 3.29 -15.16 -2.33
C LEU A 201 3.92 -15.76 -1.07
N LYS A 202 3.66 -17.04 -0.78
CA LYS A 202 4.26 -17.73 0.36
C LYS A 202 5.78 -17.77 0.31
N ALA A 203 6.40 -17.83 -0.88
CA ALA A 203 7.84 -17.81 -1.07
C ALA A 203 8.47 -16.44 -0.77
N LEU A 204 7.68 -15.36 -0.77
CA LEU A 204 8.13 -13.99 -0.47
C LEU A 204 8.07 -13.67 1.03
N LYS A 205 7.50 -14.55 1.86
CA LYS A 205 7.39 -14.35 3.31
C LYS A 205 8.72 -14.53 4.02
N SER A 206 8.86 -13.81 5.13
CA SER A 206 9.96 -13.97 6.07
C SER A 206 9.47 -13.74 7.51
N PRO A 207 10.12 -14.32 8.53
CA PRO A 207 9.86 -13.94 9.91
C PRO A 207 10.34 -12.51 10.26
N HIS A 208 11.15 -11.92 9.41
CA HIS A 208 11.79 -10.63 9.67
C HIS A 208 10.99 -9.42 9.16
N TRP A 209 10.12 -9.61 8.17
CA TRP A 209 9.27 -8.55 7.60
C TRP A 209 7.83 -9.00 7.40
N GLY A 210 6.92 -8.04 7.30
CA GLY A 210 5.55 -8.28 6.85
C GLY A 210 5.44 -8.30 5.34
N LEU A 211 4.40 -8.94 4.82
CA LEU A 211 4.05 -8.92 3.40
C LEU A 211 2.76 -8.13 3.21
N LEU A 212 2.82 -7.08 2.39
CA LEU A 212 1.67 -6.32 1.92
C LEU A 212 1.36 -6.72 0.48
N LEU A 213 0.09 -6.76 0.12
CA LEU A 213 -0.35 -6.96 -1.25
C LEU A 213 -1.31 -5.86 -1.70
N GLY A 214 -0.91 -5.10 -2.72
CA GLY A 214 -1.76 -4.17 -3.45
C GLY A 214 -2.19 -4.74 -4.80
N ALA A 215 -3.24 -5.56 -4.85
CA ALA A 215 -3.72 -6.21 -6.09
C ALA A 215 -5.08 -5.68 -6.58
N SER A 216 -5.79 -4.89 -5.74
CA SER A 216 -7.16 -4.43 -5.94
C SER A 216 -7.33 -3.55 -7.18
N ARG A 217 -8.32 -3.87 -8.01
CA ARG A 217 -8.73 -3.18 -9.25
C ARG A 217 -7.64 -3.02 -10.31
N LYS A 218 -6.46 -3.64 -10.13
CA LYS A 218 -5.32 -3.50 -11.04
C LYS A 218 -5.56 -4.16 -12.40
N SER A 219 -4.83 -3.69 -13.41
CA SER A 219 -5.01 -4.07 -14.82
C SER A 219 -4.80 -5.55 -15.11
N TRP A 220 -4.01 -6.26 -14.30
CA TRP A 220 -3.79 -7.69 -14.45
C TRP A 220 -5.09 -8.51 -14.35
N ILE A 221 -6.05 -8.09 -13.49
CA ILE A 221 -7.38 -8.72 -13.38
C ILE A 221 -8.15 -8.55 -14.70
N GLY A 222 -8.18 -7.30 -15.21
CA GLY A 222 -8.84 -7.03 -16.49
C GLY A 222 -8.18 -7.72 -17.68
N LYS A 223 -6.85 -7.94 -17.65
CA LYS A 223 -6.13 -8.71 -18.68
C LYS A 223 -6.43 -10.21 -18.59
N ALA A 224 -6.66 -10.73 -17.39
CA ALA A 224 -7.02 -12.13 -17.18
C ALA A 224 -8.47 -12.45 -17.60
N HIS A 225 -9.39 -11.51 -17.45
CA HIS A 225 -10.84 -11.74 -17.68
C HIS A 225 -11.50 -10.68 -18.59
N GLN A 226 -10.74 -9.86 -19.32
CA GLN A 226 -11.27 -8.84 -20.26
C GLN A 226 -12.28 -7.87 -19.63
N GLY A 227 -12.09 -7.48 -18.36
CA GLY A 227 -13.01 -6.60 -17.61
C GLY A 227 -12.54 -5.15 -17.53
N LEU A 228 -13.51 -4.20 -17.56
CA LEU A 228 -13.29 -2.79 -17.26
C LEU A 228 -12.92 -2.60 -15.77
N VAL A 229 -12.40 -1.41 -15.39
CA VAL A 229 -11.96 -1.14 -14.01
C VAL A 229 -13.07 -1.37 -12.99
N ASN A 230 -14.29 -0.92 -13.28
CA ASN A 230 -15.47 -1.09 -12.44
C ASN A 230 -16.01 -2.53 -12.38
N GLN A 231 -15.50 -3.42 -13.21
CA GLN A 231 -15.87 -4.86 -13.26
C GLN A 231 -14.85 -5.76 -12.58
N ARG A 232 -13.83 -5.19 -11.91
CA ARG A 232 -12.72 -5.95 -11.30
C ARG A 232 -12.93 -6.32 -9.83
N LEU A 233 -14.09 -6.01 -9.24
CA LEU A 233 -14.39 -6.28 -7.84
C LEU A 233 -14.24 -7.77 -7.49
N GLY A 234 -14.91 -8.66 -8.22
CA GLY A 234 -14.83 -10.11 -7.97
C GLY A 234 -13.41 -10.66 -8.06
N GLY A 235 -12.61 -10.20 -9.04
CA GLY A 235 -11.19 -10.56 -9.15
C GLY A 235 -10.34 -9.99 -8.01
N SER A 236 -10.66 -8.79 -7.52
CA SER A 236 -9.99 -8.17 -6.38
C SER A 236 -10.23 -8.97 -5.09
N ILE A 237 -11.48 -9.37 -4.84
CA ILE A 237 -11.87 -10.19 -3.68
C ILE A 237 -11.21 -11.57 -3.75
N ALA A 238 -11.26 -12.24 -4.91
CA ALA A 238 -10.60 -13.53 -5.09
C ALA A 238 -9.10 -13.47 -4.80
N ALA A 239 -8.43 -12.42 -5.29
CA ALA A 239 -7.02 -12.16 -5.02
C ALA A 239 -6.74 -11.92 -3.53
N ALA A 240 -7.63 -11.20 -2.83
CA ALA A 240 -7.51 -10.92 -1.40
C ALA A 240 -7.64 -12.20 -0.56
N ILE A 241 -8.66 -13.04 -0.81
CA ILE A 241 -8.85 -14.32 -0.11
C ILE A 241 -7.63 -15.22 -0.35
N TYR A 242 -7.21 -15.37 -1.61
CA TYR A 242 -6.04 -16.17 -1.95
C TYR A 242 -4.78 -15.67 -1.24
N ALA A 243 -4.57 -14.36 -1.18
CA ALA A 243 -3.42 -13.75 -0.51
C ALA A 243 -3.38 -14.08 1.00
N ILE A 244 -4.53 -14.06 1.68
CA ILE A 244 -4.62 -14.43 3.09
C ILE A 244 -4.29 -15.91 3.30
N GLU A 245 -4.73 -16.80 2.42
CA GLU A 245 -4.34 -18.22 2.45
C GLU A 245 -2.82 -18.40 2.29
N GLN A 246 -2.17 -17.55 1.50
CA GLN A 246 -0.71 -17.55 1.36
C GLN A 246 0.00 -16.84 2.52
N GLY A 247 -0.76 -16.27 3.46
CA GLY A 247 -0.26 -15.64 4.69
C GLY A 247 0.24 -14.21 4.48
N VAL A 248 -0.35 -13.44 3.58
CA VAL A 248 -0.15 -11.98 3.46
C VAL A 248 -0.66 -11.31 4.73
N ASP A 249 0.07 -10.30 5.21
CA ASP A 249 -0.23 -9.62 6.46
C ASP A 249 -1.17 -8.42 6.25
N LEU A 250 -0.93 -7.60 5.22
CA LEU A 250 -1.72 -6.41 4.89
C LEU A 250 -2.26 -6.49 3.46
N LEU A 251 -3.51 -6.10 3.27
CA LEU A 251 -4.14 -5.97 1.96
C LEU A 251 -4.46 -4.51 1.68
N ARG A 252 -3.83 -3.93 0.64
CA ARG A 252 -4.12 -2.58 0.18
C ARG A 252 -5.26 -2.61 -0.85
N VAL A 253 -6.41 -2.05 -0.48
CA VAL A 253 -7.69 -2.24 -1.20
C VAL A 253 -8.45 -0.94 -1.42
N HIS A 254 -9.26 -0.88 -2.51
CA HIS A 254 -10.18 0.21 -2.79
C HIS A 254 -11.59 -0.06 -2.22
N ASP A 255 -11.99 -1.33 -2.20
CA ASP A 255 -13.33 -1.81 -1.82
C ASP A 255 -13.24 -2.45 -0.43
N VAL A 256 -13.19 -1.57 0.61
CA VAL A 256 -12.96 -2.02 1.98
C VAL A 256 -14.08 -2.91 2.47
N PHE A 257 -15.35 -2.44 2.35
CA PHE A 257 -16.50 -3.18 2.85
C PHE A 257 -16.63 -4.57 2.25
N GLU A 258 -16.55 -4.67 0.93
CA GLU A 258 -16.73 -5.95 0.22
C GLU A 258 -15.55 -6.91 0.51
N THR A 259 -14.36 -6.35 0.70
CA THR A 259 -13.19 -7.16 1.04
C THR A 259 -13.28 -7.66 2.48
N ASP A 260 -13.61 -6.80 3.44
CA ASP A 260 -13.78 -7.17 4.84
C ASP A 260 -14.87 -8.24 5.01
N GLN A 261 -16.04 -8.03 4.40
CA GLN A 261 -17.14 -9.00 4.40
C GLN A 261 -16.68 -10.37 3.87
N ALA A 262 -15.94 -10.39 2.74
CA ALA A 262 -15.48 -11.63 2.14
C ALA A 262 -14.45 -12.36 3.03
N LEU A 263 -13.54 -11.61 3.66
CA LEU A 263 -12.56 -12.17 4.58
C LEU A 263 -13.20 -12.70 5.86
N GLU A 264 -14.21 -12.01 6.40
CA GLU A 264 -14.93 -12.48 7.58
C GLU A 264 -15.65 -13.81 7.30
N ILE A 265 -16.37 -13.91 6.20
CA ILE A 265 -17.01 -15.17 5.78
C ILE A 265 -15.97 -16.27 5.58
N TYR A 266 -14.83 -15.96 4.94
CA TYR A 266 -13.75 -16.90 4.75
C TYR A 266 -13.19 -17.42 6.09
N ARG A 267 -12.94 -16.51 7.07
CA ARG A 267 -12.44 -16.88 8.42
C ARG A 267 -13.42 -17.79 9.16
N GLN A 268 -14.72 -17.49 9.11
CA GLN A 268 -15.76 -18.30 9.73
C GLN A 268 -15.85 -19.72 9.14
N LEU A 269 -15.68 -19.83 7.83
CA LEU A 269 -15.66 -21.16 7.16
C LEU A 269 -14.44 -21.98 7.56
N LYS A 270 -13.27 -21.36 7.74
CA LYS A 270 -12.02 -22.04 8.14
C LYS A 270 -11.99 -22.44 9.63
N GLN A 271 -12.74 -21.77 10.50
CA GLN A 271 -12.79 -22.10 11.95
C GLN A 271 -13.61 -23.37 12.24
N LYS A 272 -14.32 -23.91 11.26
CA LYS A 272 -15.16 -25.10 11.43
C LYS A 272 -14.46 -26.42 11.06
N ASP A 273 -13.23 -26.32 10.54
CA ASP A 273 -12.33 -27.46 10.25
C ASP A 273 -11.28 -27.61 11.38
#